data_46e06c84389677d61d34e45ff7bb2260
#
_entry.id   46e06c84389677d61d34e45ff7bb2260
#
_cell.length_a   1.000
_cell.length_b   1.000
_cell.length_c   1.000
_cell.angle_alpha   90.00
_cell.angle_beta   90.00
_cell.angle_gamma   90.00
#
_symmetry.space_group_name_H-M   'P 1'
#
loop_
_entity.id
_entity.type
_entity.pdbx_description
1 polymer ?
#
loop_
_entity_poly.entity_id
_entity_poly.type
_entity_poly.pdbx_seq_one_letter_code
_entity_poly.pdbx_strand_id
1 'polypeptide(L)'
;MNHSFIQDTQEIIRNTIQSKGLIRITGSGTKDWFGAELKGDPLSTKGYQGIINYQPDELVITVKSGTSLKEVELALEEKNQQFAFEPPYFGESATIGGMVCSGLAGPGRVSAGSLRDFVLGAKIMDGQGQVMNFGGTVMKNVAGYDVSRLMPGSLGTLALLLDVSIKVLPKAVATATLRLEIEQERAIHTMNLLASQPWPINASS
;
A
#
# COMPACT_ATOMS: atom_id res chain seq x y z
N MET A 1 -19.74 4.48 -13.33
CA MET A 1 -19.06 5.20 -12.25
C MET A 1 -17.55 5.36 -12.43
N ASN A 2 -16.79 4.35 -12.82
CA ASN A 2 -15.33 4.46 -12.96
C ASN A 2 -14.84 5.41 -14.05
N HIS A 3 -15.58 5.50 -15.14
CA HIS A 3 -15.20 6.33 -16.29
C HIS A 3 -15.33 7.83 -15.97
N SER A 4 -16.32 8.19 -15.17
CA SER A 4 -16.52 9.56 -14.72
C SER A 4 -15.39 10.03 -13.80
N PHE A 5 -14.97 9.27 -12.78
CA PHE A 5 -13.90 9.67 -11.87
C PHE A 5 -12.59 9.98 -12.60
N ILE A 6 -12.19 9.13 -13.56
CA ILE A 6 -10.96 9.34 -14.32
C ILE A 6 -11.07 10.61 -15.18
N GLN A 7 -12.19 10.81 -15.86
CA GLN A 7 -12.42 11.98 -16.70
C GLN A 7 -12.47 13.27 -15.88
N ASP A 8 -13.20 13.28 -14.76
CA ASP A 8 -13.31 14.42 -13.85
C ASP A 8 -11.91 14.78 -13.29
N THR A 9 -11.12 13.76 -12.92
CA THR A 9 -9.75 13.97 -12.45
C THR A 9 -8.85 14.54 -13.54
N GLN A 10 -8.96 14.07 -14.77
CA GLN A 10 -8.22 14.61 -15.90
C GLN A 10 -8.58 16.08 -16.18
N GLU A 11 -9.83 16.44 -16.01
CA GLU A 11 -10.28 17.82 -16.15
C GLU A 11 -9.71 18.72 -15.04
N ILE A 12 -9.76 18.27 -13.78
CA ILE A 12 -9.16 18.97 -12.65
C ILE A 12 -7.67 19.21 -12.91
N ILE A 13 -6.92 18.18 -13.33
CA ILE A 13 -5.49 18.32 -13.61
C ILE A 13 -5.25 19.35 -14.73
N ARG A 14 -5.99 19.30 -15.84
CA ARG A 14 -5.87 20.27 -16.94
C ARG A 14 -6.11 21.71 -16.49
N ASN A 15 -7.17 21.92 -15.70
CA ASN A 15 -7.51 23.25 -15.19
C ASN A 15 -6.43 23.76 -14.23
N THR A 16 -5.88 22.88 -13.40
CA THR A 16 -4.80 23.22 -12.46
C THR A 16 -3.50 23.57 -13.18
N ILE A 17 -3.15 22.87 -14.26
CA ILE A 17 -2.00 23.21 -15.10
C ILE A 17 -2.18 24.62 -15.70
N GLN A 18 -3.37 24.94 -16.25
CA GLN A 18 -3.65 26.25 -16.84
C GLN A 18 -3.56 27.38 -15.83
N SER A 19 -4.04 27.16 -14.60
CA SER A 19 -3.98 28.14 -13.51
C SER A 19 -2.62 28.18 -12.80
N LYS A 20 -1.66 27.31 -13.16
CA LYS A 20 -0.37 27.11 -12.46
C LYS A 20 -0.57 26.81 -10.97
N GLY A 21 -1.66 26.13 -10.63
CA GLY A 21 -1.99 25.69 -9.29
C GLY A 21 -1.23 24.45 -8.85
N LEU A 22 -1.55 23.97 -7.65
CA LEU A 22 -1.00 22.74 -7.09
C LEU A 22 -2.14 21.83 -6.69
N ILE A 23 -1.95 20.52 -6.88
CA ILE A 23 -2.88 19.47 -6.42
C ILE A 23 -2.22 18.69 -5.31
N ARG A 24 -2.99 18.41 -4.26
CA ARG A 24 -2.64 17.50 -3.20
C ARG A 24 -3.52 16.26 -3.28
N ILE A 25 -2.95 15.11 -3.59
CA ILE A 25 -3.66 13.83 -3.59
C ILE A 25 -3.95 13.43 -2.14
N THR A 26 -5.21 13.10 -1.85
CA THR A 26 -5.62 12.66 -0.52
C THR A 26 -6.55 11.45 -0.60
N GLY A 27 -6.38 10.50 0.32
CA GLY A 27 -7.35 9.47 0.63
C GLY A 27 -8.31 9.97 1.72
N SER A 28 -8.16 9.45 2.92
CA SER A 28 -8.96 9.84 4.11
C SER A 28 -8.28 10.88 5.01
N GLY A 29 -7.04 11.28 4.71
CA GLY A 29 -6.30 12.26 5.52
C GLY A 29 -5.71 11.70 6.83
N THR A 30 -5.84 10.40 7.10
CA THR A 30 -5.37 9.80 8.36
C THR A 30 -3.85 9.87 8.56
N LYS A 31 -3.11 10.23 7.53
CA LYS A 31 -1.64 10.35 7.54
C LYS A 31 -1.16 11.76 7.11
N ASP A 32 -2.02 12.77 7.19
CA ASP A 32 -1.67 14.15 6.79
C ASP A 32 -0.56 14.77 7.64
N TRP A 33 -0.25 14.17 8.79
CA TRP A 33 0.88 14.50 9.66
C TRP A 33 2.22 13.93 9.17
N PHE A 34 2.19 12.97 8.22
CA PHE A 34 3.36 12.22 7.77
C PHE A 34 3.92 12.81 6.47
N GLY A 35 5.17 13.23 6.49
CA GLY A 35 5.85 13.81 5.34
C GLY A 35 6.02 15.32 5.45
N ALA A 36 6.07 16.00 4.30
CA ALA A 36 6.23 17.45 4.22
C ALA A 36 4.90 18.19 4.42
N GLU A 37 4.98 19.52 4.59
CA GLU A 37 3.82 20.39 4.66
C GLU A 37 2.90 20.22 3.43
N LEU A 38 1.61 20.06 3.69
CA LEU A 38 0.61 19.83 2.66
C LEU A 38 0.29 21.13 1.92
N LYS A 39 0.46 21.15 0.59
CA LYS A 39 0.20 22.29 -0.27
C LYS A 39 -0.67 21.90 -1.46
N GLY A 40 -1.54 22.80 -1.90
CA GLY A 40 -2.42 22.63 -3.06
C GLY A 40 -3.84 22.19 -2.72
N ASP A 41 -4.69 22.23 -3.73
CA ASP A 41 -6.08 21.86 -3.64
C ASP A 41 -6.25 20.35 -3.48
N PRO A 42 -7.11 19.87 -2.57
CA PRO A 42 -7.26 18.45 -2.31
C PRO A 42 -7.96 17.73 -3.48
N LEU A 43 -7.31 16.72 -4.03
CA LEU A 43 -7.87 15.75 -4.97
C LEU A 43 -8.14 14.44 -4.21
N SER A 44 -9.40 14.19 -3.88
CA SER A 44 -9.78 13.03 -3.08
C SER A 44 -9.99 11.78 -3.93
N THR A 45 -9.36 10.67 -3.52
CA THR A 45 -9.56 9.35 -4.14
C THR A 45 -10.75 8.57 -3.54
N LYS A 46 -11.42 9.09 -2.51
CA LYS A 46 -12.51 8.39 -1.82
C LYS A 46 -13.66 7.95 -2.72
N GLY A 47 -13.94 8.67 -3.79
CA GLY A 47 -14.95 8.29 -4.79
C GLY A 47 -14.55 7.15 -5.71
N TYR A 48 -13.28 6.74 -5.70
CA TYR A 48 -12.73 5.70 -6.56
C TYR A 48 -12.41 4.43 -5.76
N GLN A 49 -13.41 3.63 -5.48
CA GLN A 49 -13.33 2.48 -4.56
C GLN A 49 -13.92 1.20 -5.14
N GLY A 50 -13.54 0.09 -4.55
CA GLY A 50 -13.99 -1.27 -4.83
C GLY A 50 -12.83 -2.22 -5.17
N ILE A 51 -13.03 -3.49 -4.88
CA ILE A 51 -12.16 -4.58 -5.30
C ILE A 51 -12.43 -4.84 -6.78
N ILE A 52 -11.41 -4.76 -7.63
CA ILE A 52 -11.52 -4.97 -9.08
C ILE A 52 -11.47 -6.46 -9.40
N ASN A 53 -10.50 -7.15 -8.78
CA ASN A 53 -10.31 -8.58 -8.95
C ASN A 53 -9.65 -9.17 -7.71
N TYR A 54 -10.07 -10.35 -7.32
CA TYR A 54 -9.44 -11.10 -6.26
C TYR A 54 -9.34 -12.56 -6.69
N GLN A 55 -8.13 -13.06 -6.73
CA GLN A 55 -7.79 -14.43 -7.11
C GLN A 55 -7.10 -15.11 -5.92
N PRO A 56 -7.84 -15.71 -4.98
CA PRO A 56 -7.28 -16.32 -3.79
C PRO A 56 -6.25 -17.43 -4.09
N ASP A 57 -6.49 -18.23 -5.12
CA ASP A 57 -5.60 -19.33 -5.50
C ASP A 57 -4.25 -18.82 -6.04
N GLU A 58 -4.25 -17.63 -6.65
CA GLU A 58 -3.04 -16.97 -7.15
C GLU A 58 -2.42 -16.02 -6.11
N LEU A 59 -3.05 -15.88 -4.95
CA LEU A 59 -2.63 -14.97 -3.87
C LEU A 59 -2.48 -13.51 -4.33
N VAL A 60 -3.41 -13.02 -5.14
CA VAL A 60 -3.38 -11.65 -5.68
C VAL A 60 -4.74 -10.98 -5.55
N ILE A 61 -4.71 -9.74 -5.07
CA ILE A 61 -5.86 -8.85 -5.05
C ILE A 61 -5.56 -7.55 -5.80
N THR A 62 -6.47 -7.11 -6.65
CA THR A 62 -6.40 -5.82 -7.35
C THR A 62 -7.51 -4.91 -6.87
N VAL A 63 -7.13 -3.73 -6.39
CA VAL A 63 -8.01 -2.83 -5.65
C VAL A 63 -7.84 -1.39 -6.14
N LYS A 64 -8.93 -0.63 -6.15
CA LYS A 64 -8.90 0.82 -6.38
C LYS A 64 -8.36 1.55 -5.15
N SER A 65 -7.62 2.63 -5.38
CA SER A 65 -6.89 3.35 -4.33
C SER A 65 -7.77 3.94 -3.22
N GLY A 66 -9.00 4.33 -3.53
CA GLY A 66 -9.94 4.89 -2.55
C GLY A 66 -10.65 3.85 -1.68
N THR A 67 -10.48 2.56 -1.95
CA THR A 67 -11.10 1.48 -1.17
C THR A 67 -10.60 1.49 0.26
N SER A 68 -11.50 1.24 1.20
CA SER A 68 -11.15 1.12 2.62
C SER A 68 -10.17 -0.05 2.85
N LEU A 69 -9.12 0.21 3.63
CA LEU A 69 -8.18 -0.84 4.05
C LEU A 69 -8.91 -1.97 4.77
N LYS A 70 -9.85 -1.62 5.66
CA LYS A 70 -10.66 -2.58 6.41
C LYS A 70 -11.53 -3.48 5.51
N GLU A 71 -12.11 -2.91 4.44
CA GLU A 71 -12.90 -3.69 3.47
C GLU A 71 -12.05 -4.76 2.80
N VAL A 72 -10.83 -4.41 2.43
CA VAL A 72 -9.90 -5.37 1.79
C VAL A 72 -9.44 -6.43 2.78
N GLU A 73 -9.11 -6.05 4.01
CA GLU A 73 -8.73 -7.01 5.05
C GLU A 73 -9.84 -8.00 5.36
N LEU A 74 -11.11 -7.56 5.41
CA LEU A 74 -12.26 -8.45 5.57
C LEU A 74 -12.39 -9.44 4.41
N ALA A 75 -12.24 -8.96 3.17
CA ALA A 75 -12.27 -9.83 2.00
C ALA A 75 -11.14 -10.89 2.00
N LEU A 76 -9.95 -10.51 2.47
CA LEU A 76 -8.83 -11.43 2.66
C LEU A 76 -9.11 -12.44 3.77
N GLU A 77 -9.69 -11.98 4.90
CA GLU A 77 -10.07 -12.81 6.04
C GLU A 77 -11.02 -13.94 5.65
N GLU A 78 -12.04 -13.65 4.83
CA GLU A 78 -12.99 -14.63 4.32
C GLU A 78 -12.33 -15.81 3.57
N LYS A 79 -11.11 -15.59 3.06
CA LYS A 79 -10.31 -16.60 2.35
C LYS A 79 -9.12 -17.11 3.16
N ASN A 80 -9.08 -16.83 4.48
CA ASN A 80 -7.96 -17.15 5.35
C ASN A 80 -6.62 -16.61 4.81
N GLN A 81 -6.65 -15.40 4.24
CA GLN A 81 -5.49 -14.70 3.71
C GLN A 81 -5.28 -13.37 4.44
N GLN A 82 -4.12 -12.80 4.26
CA GLN A 82 -3.73 -11.53 4.87
C GLN A 82 -2.69 -10.80 4.00
N PHE A 83 -2.48 -9.52 4.25
CA PHE A 83 -1.28 -8.85 3.77
C PHE A 83 -0.04 -9.48 4.41
N ALA A 84 1.06 -9.52 3.64
CA ALA A 84 2.34 -10.03 4.14
C ALA A 84 3.03 -9.03 5.09
N PHE A 85 2.58 -7.80 5.12
CA PHE A 85 3.05 -6.69 5.94
C PHE A 85 1.89 -6.20 6.83
N GLU A 86 2.21 -5.39 7.82
CA GLU A 86 1.26 -4.91 8.82
C GLU A 86 1.01 -3.41 8.59
N PRO A 87 0.01 -3.04 7.77
CA PRO A 87 -0.28 -1.63 7.51
C PRO A 87 -0.80 -0.94 8.78
N PRO A 88 -0.12 0.10 9.29
CA PRO A 88 -0.57 0.75 10.51
C PRO A 88 -1.83 1.57 10.26
N TYR A 89 -2.76 1.51 11.20
CA TYR A 89 -3.96 2.33 11.26
C TYR A 89 -3.71 3.62 12.05
N PHE A 90 -4.00 4.77 11.44
CA PHE A 90 -4.06 6.07 12.10
C PHE A 90 -5.47 6.66 12.04
N GLY A 91 -6.48 5.79 11.95
CA GLY A 91 -7.89 6.09 11.87
C GLY A 91 -8.63 5.02 11.04
N GLU A 92 -9.90 4.83 11.33
CA GLU A 92 -10.72 3.76 10.73
C GLU A 92 -10.96 3.92 9.23
N SER A 93 -10.84 5.14 8.71
CA SER A 93 -11.09 5.47 7.31
C SER A 93 -9.87 5.31 6.40
N ALA A 94 -8.80 4.63 6.84
CA ALA A 94 -7.61 4.40 6.03
C ALA A 94 -7.95 3.77 4.67
N THR A 95 -7.30 4.26 3.59
CA THR A 95 -7.52 3.77 2.23
C THR A 95 -6.31 2.98 1.72
N ILE A 96 -6.55 2.10 0.74
CA ILE A 96 -5.48 1.33 0.07
C ILE A 96 -4.45 2.27 -0.57
N GLY A 97 -4.88 3.34 -1.25
CA GLY A 97 -3.94 4.31 -1.82
C GLY A 97 -3.08 5.00 -0.76
N GLY A 98 -3.70 5.41 0.36
CA GLY A 98 -2.97 5.99 1.49
C GLY A 98 -2.01 5.00 2.17
N MET A 99 -2.36 3.73 2.25
CA MET A 99 -1.50 2.65 2.71
C MET A 99 -0.29 2.48 1.79
N VAL A 100 -0.52 2.31 0.50
CA VAL A 100 0.54 2.09 -0.49
C VAL A 100 1.47 3.30 -0.55
N CYS A 101 0.92 4.50 -0.73
CA CYS A 101 1.74 5.70 -0.91
C CYS A 101 2.51 6.10 0.35
N SER A 102 2.07 5.71 1.56
CA SER A 102 2.88 5.91 2.78
C SER A 102 4.02 4.91 2.91
N GLY A 103 3.89 3.72 2.35
CA GLY A 103 4.93 2.67 2.37
C GLY A 103 5.23 2.08 3.75
N LEU A 104 4.38 2.37 4.74
CA LEU A 104 4.54 1.85 6.10
C LEU A 104 4.16 0.37 6.16
N ALA A 105 4.99 -0.46 6.77
CA ALA A 105 4.87 -1.91 6.68
C ALA A 105 4.84 -2.66 8.02
N GLY A 106 4.94 -1.94 9.14
CA GLY A 106 4.90 -2.53 10.49
C GLY A 106 6.15 -3.34 10.87
N PRO A 107 6.16 -3.95 12.06
CA PRO A 107 7.33 -4.64 12.62
C PRO A 107 7.71 -5.93 11.87
N GLY A 108 6.76 -6.62 11.25
CA GLY A 108 6.99 -7.81 10.43
C GLY A 108 7.84 -7.57 9.18
N ARG A 109 8.15 -6.29 8.86
CA ARG A 109 8.97 -5.92 7.71
C ARG A 109 10.33 -6.61 7.68
N VAL A 110 10.92 -6.87 8.82
CA VAL A 110 12.25 -7.50 8.92
C VAL A 110 12.24 -8.92 8.40
N SER A 111 11.16 -9.66 8.66
CA SER A 111 11.03 -11.07 8.25
C SER A 111 10.32 -11.25 6.91
N ALA A 112 9.25 -10.48 6.67
CA ALA A 112 8.40 -10.65 5.49
C ALA A 112 8.82 -9.77 4.31
N GLY A 113 9.48 -8.65 4.56
CA GLY A 113 9.76 -7.63 3.55
C GLY A 113 8.84 -6.41 3.66
N SER A 114 9.08 -5.41 2.83
CA SER A 114 8.32 -4.18 2.82
C SER A 114 7.08 -4.30 1.92
N LEU A 115 6.12 -3.40 2.08
CA LEU A 115 4.97 -3.30 1.18
C LEU A 115 5.39 -3.27 -0.30
N ARG A 116 6.49 -2.60 -0.62
CA ARG A 116 7.06 -2.52 -1.97
C ARG A 116 7.31 -3.89 -2.60
N ASP A 117 7.69 -4.88 -1.81
CA ASP A 117 8.04 -6.22 -2.30
C ASP A 117 6.79 -7.02 -2.71
N PHE A 118 5.60 -6.57 -2.27
CA PHE A 118 4.31 -7.21 -2.54
C PHE A 118 3.47 -6.49 -3.59
N VAL A 119 3.89 -5.31 -4.08
CA VAL A 119 3.22 -4.63 -5.19
C VAL A 119 3.63 -5.28 -6.50
N LEU A 120 2.66 -5.86 -7.21
CA LEU A 120 2.86 -6.56 -8.50
C LEU A 120 2.58 -5.66 -9.69
N GLY A 121 1.64 -4.74 -9.55
CA GLY A 121 1.26 -3.82 -10.61
C GLY A 121 0.55 -2.59 -10.07
N ALA A 122 0.57 -1.53 -10.86
CA ALA A 122 -0.12 -0.29 -10.56
C ALA A 122 -0.68 0.36 -11.82
N LYS A 123 -1.88 0.91 -11.71
CA LYS A 123 -2.44 1.86 -12.66
C LYS A 123 -2.35 3.24 -12.05
N ILE A 124 -1.73 4.13 -12.76
CA ILE A 124 -1.47 5.49 -12.27
C ILE A 124 -1.96 6.53 -13.26
N MET A 125 -2.12 7.76 -12.78
CA MET A 125 -2.31 8.95 -13.61
C MET A 125 -1.21 9.95 -13.28
N ASP A 126 -0.48 10.40 -14.30
CA ASP A 126 0.59 11.36 -14.12
C ASP A 126 0.09 12.81 -13.95
N GLY A 127 1.03 13.74 -13.77
CA GLY A 127 0.73 15.17 -13.65
C GLY A 127 0.18 15.81 -14.92
N GLN A 128 0.13 15.10 -16.05
CA GLN A 128 -0.49 15.56 -17.29
C GLN A 128 -1.87 14.92 -17.54
N GLY A 129 -2.34 14.08 -16.61
CA GLY A 129 -3.61 13.37 -16.72
C GLY A 129 -3.55 12.12 -17.61
N GLN A 130 -2.34 11.65 -17.96
CA GLN A 130 -2.19 10.41 -18.73
C GLN A 130 -2.31 9.20 -17.82
N VAL A 131 -3.17 8.27 -18.21
CA VAL A 131 -3.36 7.00 -17.49
C VAL A 131 -2.38 5.96 -18.03
N MET A 132 -1.62 5.35 -17.14
CA MET A 132 -0.61 4.35 -17.49
C MET A 132 -0.75 3.12 -16.58
N ASN A 133 -0.42 1.94 -17.13
CA ASN A 133 -0.41 0.68 -16.40
C ASN A 133 1.02 0.13 -16.37
N PHE A 134 1.45 -0.30 -15.19
CA PHE A 134 2.77 -0.87 -14.98
C PHE A 134 2.65 -2.17 -14.19
N GLY A 135 3.46 -3.18 -14.55
CA GLY A 135 3.37 -4.50 -13.95
C GLY A 135 2.08 -5.23 -14.36
N GLY A 136 1.62 -6.12 -13.51
CA GLY A 136 0.44 -6.95 -13.76
C GLY A 136 -0.05 -7.62 -12.49
N THR A 137 -0.57 -8.85 -12.64
CA THR A 137 -1.01 -9.70 -11.54
C THR A 137 -0.07 -10.88 -11.29
N VAL A 138 1.04 -10.94 -12.02
CA VAL A 138 2.02 -12.03 -11.94
C VAL A 138 3.33 -11.56 -11.34
N MET A 139 4.02 -12.46 -10.64
CA MET A 139 5.26 -12.12 -9.92
C MET A 139 6.45 -11.79 -10.84
N LYS A 140 6.38 -12.16 -12.12
CA LYS A 140 7.48 -11.98 -13.06
C LYS A 140 7.14 -10.92 -14.09
N ASN A 141 7.51 -9.68 -13.83
CA ASN A 141 7.52 -8.62 -14.84
C ASN A 141 8.87 -8.65 -15.55
N VAL A 142 8.86 -8.97 -16.85
CA VAL A 142 10.10 -9.19 -17.65
C VAL A 142 10.37 -8.07 -18.65
N ALA A 143 9.49 -7.06 -18.74
CA ALA A 143 9.65 -5.97 -19.70
C ALA A 143 9.29 -4.62 -19.09
N GLY A 144 10.14 -3.62 -19.30
CA GLY A 144 9.93 -2.24 -18.91
C GLY A 144 10.44 -1.89 -17.50
N TYR A 145 10.29 -0.62 -17.15
CA TYR A 145 10.67 -0.10 -15.84
C TYR A 145 9.67 -0.55 -14.76
N ASP A 146 10.17 -0.84 -13.58
CA ASP A 146 9.37 -1.23 -12.41
C ASP A 146 8.78 -0.01 -11.71
N VAL A 147 7.90 0.70 -12.41
CA VAL A 147 7.23 1.89 -11.89
C VAL A 147 6.24 1.55 -10.78
N SER A 148 5.64 0.34 -10.81
CA SER A 148 4.70 -0.09 -9.78
C SER A 148 5.33 -0.05 -8.39
N ARG A 149 6.59 -0.44 -8.27
CA ARG A 149 7.34 -0.42 -7.01
C ARG A 149 7.91 0.94 -6.61
N LEU A 150 7.70 1.99 -7.41
CA LEU A 150 7.99 3.36 -7.01
C LEU A 150 6.82 3.99 -6.22
N MET A 151 5.60 3.45 -6.37
CA MET A 151 4.42 3.99 -5.70
C MET A 151 4.46 3.83 -4.16
N PRO A 152 4.92 2.71 -3.60
CA PRO A 152 5.13 2.60 -2.15
C PRO A 152 6.14 3.63 -1.63
N GLY A 153 5.67 4.46 -0.69
CA GLY A 153 6.47 5.53 -0.09
C GLY A 153 6.54 6.83 -0.89
N SER A 154 5.83 6.93 -2.02
CA SER A 154 5.81 8.14 -2.87
C SER A 154 5.06 9.32 -2.26
N LEU A 155 4.23 9.09 -1.24
CA LEU A 155 3.35 10.10 -0.62
C LEU A 155 2.45 10.84 -1.62
N GLY A 156 2.17 10.22 -2.79
CA GLY A 156 1.40 10.83 -3.86
C GLY A 156 2.16 11.89 -4.68
N THR A 157 3.48 12.03 -4.51
CA THR A 157 4.27 13.07 -5.20
C THR A 157 4.69 12.70 -6.61
N LEU A 158 4.66 11.41 -6.96
CA LEU A 158 5.08 10.94 -8.29
C LEU A 158 3.91 10.84 -9.26
N ALA A 159 2.76 10.37 -8.80
CA ALA A 159 1.55 10.20 -9.59
C ALA A 159 0.35 9.93 -8.69
N LEU A 160 -0.85 10.07 -9.23
CA LEU A 160 -2.08 9.57 -8.61
C LEU A 160 -2.17 8.06 -8.81
N LEU A 161 -2.13 7.29 -7.73
CA LEU A 161 -2.42 5.87 -7.77
C LEU A 161 -3.92 5.67 -8.01
N LEU A 162 -4.27 4.97 -9.07
CA LEU A 162 -5.65 4.55 -9.38
C LEU A 162 -5.90 3.14 -8.85
N ASP A 163 -5.27 2.14 -9.44
CA ASP A 163 -5.43 0.74 -9.06
C ASP A 163 -4.07 0.16 -8.62
N VAL A 164 -4.11 -0.81 -7.73
CA VAL A 164 -2.92 -1.55 -7.31
C VAL A 164 -3.21 -3.04 -7.20
N SER A 165 -2.30 -3.86 -7.73
CA SER A 165 -2.29 -5.32 -7.56
C SER A 165 -1.28 -5.67 -6.48
N ILE A 166 -1.73 -6.35 -5.45
CA ILE A 166 -0.93 -6.68 -4.26
C ILE A 166 -0.94 -8.19 -4.08
N LYS A 167 0.26 -8.75 -3.88
CA LYS A 167 0.42 -10.13 -3.44
C LYS A 167 0.02 -10.24 -1.98
N VAL A 168 -0.77 -11.25 -1.69
CA VAL A 168 -1.22 -11.61 -0.33
C VAL A 168 -0.65 -12.95 0.08
N LEU A 169 -0.78 -13.31 1.35
CA LEU A 169 -0.31 -14.59 1.89
C LEU A 169 -1.43 -15.30 2.63
N PRO A 170 -1.40 -16.64 2.70
CA PRO A 170 -2.26 -17.37 3.63
C PRO A 170 -1.96 -16.95 5.07
N LYS A 171 -2.98 -16.95 5.92
CA LYS A 171 -2.80 -16.76 7.36
C LYS A 171 -2.05 -17.95 7.96
N ALA A 172 -1.20 -17.67 8.92
CA ALA A 172 -0.58 -18.72 9.70
C ALA A 172 -1.65 -19.50 10.48
N VAL A 173 -1.51 -20.83 10.55
CA VAL A 173 -2.44 -21.71 11.28
C VAL A 173 -2.47 -21.36 12.76
N ALA A 174 -1.32 -20.98 13.33
CA ALA A 174 -1.20 -20.52 14.70
C ALA A 174 0.00 -19.57 14.83
N THR A 175 -0.08 -18.67 15.79
CA THR A 175 1.02 -17.80 16.19
C THR A 175 1.21 -17.90 17.70
N ALA A 176 2.45 -17.74 18.16
CA ALA A 176 2.79 -17.67 19.58
C ALA A 176 3.71 -16.48 19.84
N THR A 177 3.56 -15.87 21.00
CA THR A 177 4.45 -14.80 21.45
C THR A 177 5.27 -15.31 22.64
N LEU A 178 6.58 -15.18 22.53
CA LEU A 178 7.50 -15.47 23.63
C LEU A 178 7.92 -14.15 24.28
N ARG A 179 7.67 -14.01 25.56
CA ARG A 179 8.13 -12.89 26.39
C ARG A 179 9.34 -13.33 27.22
N LEU A 180 10.42 -12.57 27.13
CA LEU A 180 11.63 -12.76 27.92
C LEU A 180 11.88 -11.51 28.77
N GLU A 181 12.17 -11.69 30.06
CA GLU A 181 12.54 -10.63 30.99
C GLU A 181 14.05 -10.69 31.17
N ILE A 182 14.78 -9.88 30.43
CA ILE A 182 16.24 -9.87 30.38
C ILE A 182 16.76 -8.43 30.26
N GLU A 183 18.01 -8.21 30.67
CA GLU A 183 18.68 -6.93 30.56
C GLU A 183 18.79 -6.45 29.09
N GLN A 184 18.77 -5.13 28.88
CA GLN A 184 18.74 -4.52 27.54
C GLN A 184 19.85 -5.01 26.61
N GLU A 185 21.09 -5.06 27.10
CA GLU A 185 22.23 -5.51 26.29
C GLU A 185 22.06 -6.97 25.84
N ARG A 186 21.60 -7.82 26.75
CA ARG A 186 21.32 -9.22 26.47
C ARG A 186 20.10 -9.40 25.57
N ALA A 187 19.12 -8.50 25.67
CA ALA A 187 17.96 -8.49 24.78
C ALA A 187 18.37 -8.24 23.32
N ILE A 188 19.18 -7.23 23.05
CA ILE A 188 19.70 -6.91 21.72
C ILE A 188 20.47 -8.10 21.13
N HIS A 189 21.36 -8.70 21.93
CA HIS A 189 22.10 -9.87 21.50
C HIS A 189 21.18 -11.05 21.16
N THR A 190 20.20 -11.31 22.01
CA THR A 190 19.23 -12.42 21.82
C THR A 190 18.37 -12.18 20.58
N MET A 191 17.85 -10.98 20.36
CA MET A 191 17.08 -10.65 19.16
C MET A 191 17.90 -10.84 17.88
N ASN A 192 19.16 -10.39 17.86
CA ASN A 192 20.04 -10.59 16.71
C ASN A 192 20.37 -12.08 16.48
N LEU A 193 20.59 -12.84 17.55
CA LEU A 193 20.82 -14.28 17.47
C LEU A 193 19.59 -15.00 16.88
N LEU A 194 18.40 -14.69 17.37
CA LEU A 194 17.16 -15.28 16.88
C LEU A 194 16.89 -14.90 15.41
N ALA A 195 17.10 -13.63 15.03
CA ALA A 195 16.94 -13.15 13.65
C ALA A 195 17.93 -13.80 12.67
N SER A 196 19.08 -14.27 13.14
CA SER A 196 20.10 -14.94 12.31
C SER A 196 19.79 -16.43 12.07
N GLN A 197 18.79 -16.98 12.75
CA GLN A 197 18.40 -18.39 12.63
C GLN A 197 17.21 -18.55 11.68
N PRO A 198 17.01 -19.72 11.06
CA PRO A 198 15.87 -20.00 10.17
C PRO A 198 14.56 -20.25 10.96
N TRP A 199 14.30 -19.46 11.99
CA TRP A 199 13.07 -19.55 12.77
C TRP A 199 11.97 -18.73 12.10
N PRO A 200 10.71 -19.14 12.18
CA PRO A 200 9.57 -18.41 11.61
C PRO A 200 9.17 -17.22 12.51
N ILE A 201 10.11 -16.29 12.75
CA ILE A 201 9.89 -15.12 13.57
C ILE A 201 9.23 -14.04 12.73
N ASN A 202 8.05 -13.58 13.15
CA ASN A 202 7.34 -12.50 12.46
C ASN A 202 7.89 -11.13 12.86
N ALA A 203 8.09 -10.92 14.17
CA ALA A 203 8.62 -9.67 14.70
C ALA A 203 9.31 -9.89 16.06
N SER A 204 10.20 -8.97 16.43
CA SER A 204 10.81 -8.88 17.76
C SER A 204 10.88 -7.40 18.19
N SER A 205 10.65 -7.13 19.49
CA SER A 205 10.68 -5.78 20.07
C SER A 205 11.23 -5.80 21.50
#